data_acc99076488ea22905986897484e5526
#
_entry.id   acc99076488ea22905986897484e5526
#
_cell.length_a   1.000
_cell.length_b   1.000
_cell.length_c   1.000
_cell.angle_alpha   90.00
_cell.angle_beta   90.00
_cell.angle_gamma   90.00
#
_symmetry.space_group_name_H-M   'P 1'
#
loop_
_entity.id
_entity.type
_entity.pdbx_description
1 polymer ?
#
loop_
_entity_poly.entity_id
_entity_poly.type
_entity_poly.pdbx_seq_one_letter_code
_entity_poly.pdbx_strand_id
1 'polypeptide(L)'
;MKTPGTSGKEANLLFRQTYEYMVTRMDRGEWQAHDKLPSIRRLAEELQVHRLTVFRAYQMLKQHEKVYVKEKSGYYVSPCKTEEQSHTEHAEKGRSFTVSNALKNSLSEIQQIPVTYQFSQALIDPNLLPNLFLSEHVKKVFDIYPKLMGTYSSAQGDEELREYLCRYMVRHHNLQLAASDLLITTGGQQAIDLISRIYIRPMDPILVERPTYSAALDIFRQQGARFIPVEISPDGYDLAKLEKLMEKHKPRLFYMNPTFHNPTGYTVPAAQRKQLVDLAERYRCLLIEDDAIHEMYLDQPPPSPMLTYDTEGWVVYLRSFSKYIAPGLRICAVMGGTHVIQSLITAKSLADNGTPLVNQKMFLHYFESPRMQQHLEKLRIALQIRKEIVEQELASTGWRWVSPEGGFNLWLQLPDHIPVQQLLEECLRQSVSFVPGVICDPLREMCSWIRLSYSFVNEEHLRDGVRRLIAIAGRYARDSEC
;
A
#
# COMPACT_ATOMS: atom_id res chain seq x y z
N MET A 1 -17.10 -13.48 48.42
CA MET A 1 -18.13 -13.77 47.41
C MET A 1 -17.69 -13.21 46.06
N LYS A 2 -17.33 -14.08 45.14
CA LYS A 2 -16.91 -13.70 43.75
C LYS A 2 -18.20 -13.56 42.95
N THR A 3 -18.43 -12.38 42.36
CA THR A 3 -19.47 -12.15 41.34
C THR A 3 -19.07 -12.83 40.02
N PRO A 4 -19.98 -13.50 39.29
CA PRO A 4 -19.67 -14.23 38.07
C PRO A 4 -19.43 -13.26 36.91
N GLY A 5 -18.41 -13.54 36.09
CA GLY A 5 -18.05 -12.79 34.88
C GLY A 5 -19.16 -12.89 33.82
N THR A 6 -19.71 -11.75 33.45
CA THR A 6 -20.56 -11.58 32.28
C THR A 6 -19.81 -11.93 30.99
N SER A 7 -20.43 -12.74 30.13
CA SER A 7 -19.83 -13.20 28.87
C SER A 7 -19.56 -11.98 27.96
N GLY A 8 -18.49 -12.01 27.16
CA GLY A 8 -18.10 -10.88 26.29
C GLY A 8 -19.19 -10.45 25.29
N LYS A 9 -20.20 -11.26 25.03
CA LYS A 9 -21.38 -10.92 24.20
C LYS A 9 -22.36 -9.99 24.93
N GLU A 10 -22.61 -10.20 26.22
CA GLU A 10 -23.49 -9.33 27.03
C GLU A 10 -22.87 -7.94 27.27
N ALA A 11 -21.56 -7.89 27.51
CA ALA A 11 -20.85 -6.61 27.67
C ALA A 11 -20.86 -5.76 26.38
N ASN A 12 -20.85 -6.40 25.20
CA ASN A 12 -20.93 -5.71 23.91
C ASN A 12 -22.36 -5.24 23.58
N LEU A 13 -23.37 -5.95 24.04
CA LEU A 13 -24.78 -5.56 23.89
C LEU A 13 -25.09 -4.35 24.76
N LEU A 14 -24.72 -4.35 26.03
CA LEU A 14 -24.90 -3.23 26.96
C LEU A 14 -24.16 -1.96 26.53
N PHE A 15 -22.99 -2.10 25.93
CA PHE A 15 -22.25 -0.98 25.35
C PHE A 15 -23.00 -0.31 24.20
N ARG A 16 -23.55 -1.11 23.24
CA ARG A 16 -24.33 -0.58 22.13
C ARG A 16 -25.61 0.10 22.61
N GLN A 17 -26.33 -0.53 23.54
CA GLN A 17 -27.52 0.06 24.14
C GLN A 17 -27.22 1.40 24.81
N THR A 18 -26.12 1.49 25.55
CA THR A 18 -25.69 2.75 26.19
C THR A 18 -25.37 3.84 25.16
N TYR A 19 -24.70 3.48 24.07
CA TYR A 19 -24.39 4.40 22.97
C TYR A 19 -25.67 4.88 22.26
N GLU A 20 -26.56 3.98 21.88
CA GLU A 20 -27.84 4.29 21.21
C GLU A 20 -28.75 5.13 22.11
N TYR A 21 -28.82 4.86 23.40
CA TYR A 21 -29.53 5.67 24.37
C TYR A 21 -29.04 7.14 24.34
N MET A 22 -27.73 7.36 24.35
CA MET A 22 -27.14 8.70 24.35
C MET A 22 -27.40 9.42 23.02
N VAL A 23 -27.27 8.72 21.87
CA VAL A 23 -27.54 9.28 20.56
C VAL A 23 -29.01 9.66 20.43
N THR A 24 -29.95 8.81 20.86
CA THR A 24 -31.37 9.08 20.80
C THR A 24 -31.77 10.32 21.59
N ARG A 25 -31.16 10.56 22.75
CA ARG A 25 -31.42 11.76 23.55
C ARG A 25 -30.88 13.03 22.92
N MET A 26 -29.74 12.95 22.21
CA MET A 26 -29.21 14.06 21.42
C MET A 26 -30.11 14.35 20.22
N ASP A 27 -30.54 13.32 19.49
CA ASP A 27 -31.39 13.47 18.31
C ASP A 27 -32.80 13.99 18.65
N ARG A 28 -33.31 13.71 19.88
CA ARG A 28 -34.55 14.27 20.43
C ARG A 28 -34.41 15.69 20.97
N GLY A 29 -33.20 16.27 20.94
CA GLY A 29 -32.97 17.63 21.46
C GLY A 29 -32.97 17.74 22.98
N GLU A 30 -32.99 16.63 23.72
CA GLU A 30 -32.90 16.64 25.19
C GLU A 30 -31.53 17.13 25.67
N TRP A 31 -30.50 16.94 24.85
CA TRP A 31 -29.18 17.51 25.00
C TRP A 31 -28.85 18.32 23.75
N GLN A 32 -28.77 19.64 23.92
CA GLN A 32 -28.50 20.57 22.83
C GLN A 32 -26.99 20.76 22.60
N ALA A 33 -26.63 21.36 21.48
CA ALA A 33 -25.24 21.72 21.19
C ALA A 33 -24.62 22.53 22.35
N HIS A 34 -23.41 22.15 22.73
CA HIS A 34 -22.66 22.71 23.86
C HIS A 34 -23.18 22.39 25.28
N ASP A 35 -24.22 21.56 25.41
CA ASP A 35 -24.65 21.09 26.72
C ASP A 35 -23.63 20.13 27.32
N LYS A 36 -23.46 20.25 28.65
CA LYS A 36 -22.59 19.34 29.39
C LYS A 36 -23.30 18.01 29.65
N LEU A 37 -22.69 16.95 29.19
CA LEU A 37 -23.20 15.59 29.42
C LEU A 37 -22.96 15.11 30.85
N PRO A 38 -23.77 14.17 31.37
CA PRO A 38 -23.57 13.57 32.68
C PRO A 38 -22.15 12.99 32.83
N SER A 39 -21.62 13.00 34.06
CA SER A 39 -20.33 12.31 34.29
C SER A 39 -20.47 10.79 34.08
N ILE A 40 -19.39 10.13 33.70
CA ILE A 40 -19.34 8.67 33.53
C ILE A 40 -19.91 7.93 34.76
N ARG A 41 -19.61 8.44 35.95
CA ARG A 41 -20.11 7.87 37.20
C ARG A 41 -21.64 8.00 37.31
N ARG A 42 -22.18 9.20 37.08
CA ARG A 42 -23.62 9.49 37.17
C ARG A 42 -24.42 8.69 36.13
N LEU A 43 -23.93 8.62 34.88
CA LEU A 43 -24.62 7.89 33.82
C LEU A 43 -24.57 6.37 34.05
N ALA A 44 -23.48 5.86 34.62
CA ALA A 44 -23.37 4.44 35.00
C ALA A 44 -24.34 4.05 36.13
N GLU A 45 -24.57 4.96 37.09
CA GLU A 45 -25.55 4.79 38.17
C GLU A 45 -27.00 4.87 37.61
N GLU A 46 -27.27 5.81 36.71
CA GLU A 46 -28.58 6.01 36.07
C GLU A 46 -29.00 4.79 35.21
N LEU A 47 -28.08 4.25 34.41
CA LEU A 47 -28.33 3.12 33.52
C LEU A 47 -28.07 1.75 34.13
N GLN A 48 -27.64 1.71 35.39
CA GLN A 48 -27.24 0.48 36.12
C GLN A 48 -26.22 -0.39 35.35
N VAL A 49 -25.27 0.24 34.65
CA VAL A 49 -24.20 -0.41 33.89
C VAL A 49 -22.82 -0.13 34.49
N HIS A 50 -21.84 -0.94 34.11
CA HIS A 50 -20.48 -0.74 34.63
C HIS A 50 -19.86 0.54 34.04
N ARG A 51 -19.08 1.30 34.83
CA ARG A 51 -18.45 2.57 34.42
C ARG A 51 -17.63 2.45 33.14
N LEU A 52 -16.98 1.29 32.91
CA LEU A 52 -16.21 1.02 31.70
C LEU A 52 -17.11 0.97 30.44
N THR A 53 -18.35 0.50 30.56
CA THR A 53 -19.35 0.46 29.47
C THR A 53 -19.70 1.88 29.05
N VAL A 54 -19.97 2.76 30.01
CA VAL A 54 -20.25 4.19 29.76
C VAL A 54 -19.02 4.91 29.19
N PHE A 55 -17.84 4.64 29.73
CA PHE A 55 -16.59 5.21 29.21
C PHE A 55 -16.38 4.88 27.73
N ARG A 56 -16.60 3.61 27.34
CA ARG A 56 -16.50 3.19 25.93
C ARG A 56 -17.54 3.90 25.06
N ALA A 57 -18.77 4.08 25.53
CA ALA A 57 -19.82 4.81 24.81
C ALA A 57 -19.42 6.29 24.59
N TYR A 58 -18.84 6.96 25.59
CA TYR A 58 -18.31 8.30 25.44
C TYR A 58 -17.14 8.38 24.45
N GLN A 59 -16.25 7.42 24.46
CA GLN A 59 -15.14 7.36 23.48
C GLN A 59 -15.68 7.21 22.05
N MET A 60 -16.69 6.38 21.85
CA MET A 60 -17.31 6.18 20.54
C MET A 60 -18.06 7.44 20.07
N LEU A 61 -18.78 8.14 20.97
CA LEU A 61 -19.40 9.43 20.66
C LEU A 61 -18.37 10.48 20.27
N LYS A 62 -17.20 10.50 20.94
CA LYS A 62 -16.08 11.36 20.60
C LYS A 62 -15.48 11.01 19.24
N GLN A 63 -15.33 9.73 18.95
CA GLN A 63 -14.80 9.24 17.66
C GLN A 63 -15.74 9.59 16.49
N HIS A 64 -17.05 9.61 16.75
CA HIS A 64 -18.06 10.02 15.77
C HIS A 64 -18.34 11.55 15.79
N GLU A 65 -17.46 12.35 16.42
CA GLU A 65 -17.57 13.80 16.53
C GLU A 65 -18.89 14.32 17.14
N LYS A 66 -19.70 13.46 17.74
CA LYS A 66 -20.96 13.84 18.40
C LYS A 66 -20.74 14.56 19.74
N VAL A 67 -19.56 14.37 20.35
CA VAL A 67 -19.19 15.05 21.58
C VAL A 67 -17.73 15.50 21.57
N TYR A 68 -17.42 16.57 22.28
CA TYR A 68 -16.07 17.05 22.51
C TYR A 68 -15.76 17.13 24.01
N VAL A 69 -14.47 17.17 24.37
CA VAL A 69 -14.00 17.17 25.75
C VAL A 69 -13.42 18.54 26.10
N LYS A 70 -13.86 19.12 27.22
CA LYS A 70 -13.15 20.26 27.86
C LYS A 70 -12.31 19.71 29.00
N GLU A 71 -11.01 20.01 28.99
CA GLU A 71 -10.08 19.56 30.03
C GLU A 71 -10.60 19.92 31.42
N LYS A 72 -10.51 18.96 32.34
CA LYS A 72 -10.99 19.07 33.73
C LYS A 72 -12.49 19.35 33.91
N SER A 73 -13.28 19.45 32.84
CA SER A 73 -14.71 19.77 32.89
C SER A 73 -15.62 18.64 32.45
N GLY A 74 -15.23 17.80 31.45
CA GLY A 74 -16.00 16.65 31.02
C GLY A 74 -16.40 16.69 29.54
N TYR A 75 -17.44 15.93 29.18
CA TYR A 75 -17.93 15.77 27.80
C TYR A 75 -19.07 16.75 27.53
N TYR A 76 -19.11 17.27 26.29
CA TYR A 76 -20.11 18.24 25.80
C TYR A 76 -20.61 17.82 24.42
N VAL A 77 -21.87 18.10 24.09
CA VAL A 77 -22.46 17.81 22.80
C VAL A 77 -21.83 18.69 21.72
N SER A 78 -21.41 18.10 20.59
CA SER A 78 -20.90 18.85 19.44
C SER A 78 -22.05 19.56 18.70
N PRO A 79 -21.85 20.76 18.14
CA PRO A 79 -22.87 21.40 17.30
C PRO A 79 -23.08 20.58 16.03
N CYS A 80 -24.35 20.42 15.63
CA CYS A 80 -24.73 19.76 14.37
C CYS A 80 -24.24 20.62 13.19
N LYS A 81 -23.44 20.06 12.29
CA LYS A 81 -23.03 20.73 11.05
C LYS A 81 -24.20 20.65 10.06
N THR A 82 -25.02 21.68 9.99
CA THR A 82 -25.95 21.90 8.89
C THR A 82 -25.19 22.45 7.68
N GLU A 83 -25.39 21.87 6.49
CA GLU A 83 -24.68 22.17 5.24
C GLU A 83 -24.93 23.57 4.64
N GLU A 84 -25.57 24.50 5.35
CA GLU A 84 -25.97 25.82 4.79
C GLU A 84 -25.27 27.04 5.41
N GLN A 85 -24.08 26.91 6.00
CA GLN A 85 -23.35 28.10 6.47
C GLN A 85 -21.86 28.06 6.11
N SER A 86 -21.54 28.06 4.80
CA SER A 86 -20.16 28.23 4.31
C SER A 86 -19.86 29.59 3.65
N HIS A 87 -20.66 30.62 3.86
CA HIS A 87 -20.32 31.96 3.39
C HIS A 87 -20.77 33.01 4.42
N THR A 88 -19.84 33.49 5.20
CA THR A 88 -19.72 34.75 5.96
C THR A 88 -19.30 34.48 7.40
N GLU A 89 -17.99 34.50 7.61
CA GLU A 89 -17.31 35.02 8.80
C GLU A 89 -15.80 34.83 8.65
N HIS A 90 -15.22 35.58 7.74
CA HIS A 90 -13.76 35.79 7.71
C HIS A 90 -13.44 37.16 8.30
N ALA A 91 -13.18 37.19 9.56
CA ALA A 91 -12.20 38.08 10.20
C ALA A 91 -12.08 37.73 11.68
N GLU A 92 -11.12 36.87 12.02
CA GLU A 92 -10.20 37.15 13.15
C GLU A 92 -9.34 35.90 13.50
N LYS A 93 -8.06 36.05 13.18
CA LYS A 93 -6.89 35.57 13.92
C LYS A 93 -6.80 34.07 14.32
N GLY A 94 -6.11 33.33 13.50
CA GLY A 94 -5.48 32.06 13.78
C GLY A 94 -5.11 31.41 12.45
N ARG A 95 -3.84 31.34 12.07
CA ARG A 95 -3.42 30.53 10.94
C ARG A 95 -3.81 29.09 11.22
N SER A 96 -4.99 28.68 10.82
CA SER A 96 -5.40 27.29 10.81
C SER A 96 -4.60 26.61 9.71
N PHE A 97 -3.71 25.71 10.09
CA PHE A 97 -3.09 24.80 9.15
C PHE A 97 -4.15 23.80 8.70
N THR A 98 -4.94 24.15 7.69
CA THR A 98 -5.78 23.19 6.98
C THR A 98 -4.86 22.30 6.16
N VAL A 99 -4.68 21.06 6.62
CA VAL A 99 -4.08 20.03 5.79
C VAL A 99 -5.00 19.85 4.58
N SER A 100 -4.49 20.15 3.40
CA SER A 100 -5.25 19.99 2.16
C SER A 100 -5.82 18.57 2.05
N ASN A 101 -7.11 18.45 1.74
CA ASN A 101 -7.74 17.16 1.42
C ASN A 101 -7.05 16.42 0.25
N ALA A 102 -6.14 17.09 -0.48
CA ALA A 102 -5.31 16.50 -1.53
C ALA A 102 -4.28 15.46 -1.01
N LEU A 103 -4.03 15.39 0.30
CA LEU A 103 -3.11 14.43 0.92
C LEU A 103 -3.78 13.12 1.37
N LYS A 104 -5.03 12.89 1.01
CA LYS A 104 -5.71 11.63 1.34
C LYS A 104 -5.11 10.48 0.52
N ASN A 105 -4.52 9.50 1.20
CA ASN A 105 -4.14 8.23 0.62
C ASN A 105 -5.33 7.27 0.68
N SER A 106 -6.15 7.26 -0.37
CA SER A 106 -7.37 6.45 -0.45
C SER A 106 -7.11 4.95 -0.24
N LEU A 107 -5.94 4.44 -0.63
CA LEU A 107 -5.56 3.05 -0.38
C LEU A 107 -5.32 2.78 1.11
N SER A 108 -4.61 3.67 1.81
CA SER A 108 -4.38 3.54 3.25
C SER A 108 -5.69 3.58 4.04
N GLU A 109 -6.65 4.40 3.64
CA GLU A 109 -7.97 4.47 4.29
C GLU A 109 -8.69 3.11 4.20
N ILE A 110 -8.71 2.47 3.02
CA ILE A 110 -9.31 1.14 2.84
C ILE A 110 -8.56 0.08 3.65
N GLN A 111 -7.23 0.12 3.67
CA GLN A 111 -6.40 -0.88 4.36
C GLN A 111 -6.45 -0.77 5.89
N GLN A 112 -6.79 0.39 6.43
CA GLN A 112 -6.97 0.60 7.88
C GLN A 112 -8.30 0.09 8.41
N ILE A 113 -9.29 -0.17 7.54
CA ILE A 113 -10.58 -0.73 7.97
C ILE A 113 -10.38 -2.21 8.33
N PRO A 114 -10.65 -2.61 9.58
CA PRO A 114 -10.50 -4.00 10.00
C PRO A 114 -11.60 -4.86 9.37
N VAL A 115 -11.21 -5.79 8.53
CA VAL A 115 -12.11 -6.74 7.86
C VAL A 115 -11.56 -8.16 7.95
N THR A 116 -12.43 -9.16 7.87
CA THR A 116 -12.04 -10.58 7.90
C THR A 116 -11.38 -11.01 6.60
N TYR A 117 -11.92 -10.57 5.45
CA TYR A 117 -11.48 -10.96 4.12
C TYR A 117 -10.77 -9.78 3.45
N GLN A 118 -9.46 -9.68 3.69
CA GLN A 118 -8.67 -8.50 3.36
C GLN A 118 -7.97 -8.65 2.00
N PHE A 119 -8.68 -8.40 0.90
CA PHE A 119 -8.14 -8.47 -0.45
C PHE A 119 -7.55 -7.14 -0.96
N SER A 120 -7.57 -6.09 -0.15
CA SER A 120 -6.94 -4.81 -0.47
C SER A 120 -5.42 -4.79 -0.22
N GLN A 121 -4.90 -5.70 0.61
CA GLN A 121 -3.48 -5.75 0.96
C GLN A 121 -2.67 -6.67 0.03
N ALA A 122 -1.73 -6.08 -0.73
CA ALA A 122 -0.74 -6.81 -1.52
C ALA A 122 0.51 -7.11 -0.69
N LEU A 123 0.36 -7.93 0.34
CA LEU A 123 1.39 -8.46 1.23
C LEU A 123 1.26 -9.97 1.32
N ILE A 124 2.31 -10.65 1.76
CA ILE A 124 2.25 -12.08 2.09
C ILE A 124 1.53 -12.27 3.43
N ASP A 125 0.75 -13.34 3.52
CA ASP A 125 0.17 -13.84 4.76
C ASP A 125 1.25 -13.94 5.85
N PRO A 126 1.10 -13.27 7.00
CA PRO A 126 2.09 -13.30 8.08
C PRO A 126 2.47 -14.73 8.55
N ASN A 127 1.56 -15.71 8.38
CA ASN A 127 1.83 -17.10 8.74
C ASN A 127 2.78 -17.80 7.76
N LEU A 128 2.93 -17.29 6.55
CA LEU A 128 3.88 -17.80 5.56
C LEU A 128 5.26 -17.16 5.67
N LEU A 129 5.42 -16.08 6.46
CA LEU A 129 6.71 -15.42 6.63
C LEU A 129 7.67 -16.27 7.49
N PRO A 130 8.99 -16.13 7.29
CA PRO A 130 10.00 -16.96 7.95
C PRO A 130 10.31 -16.52 9.39
N ASN A 131 9.29 -16.19 10.17
CA ASN A 131 9.41 -15.56 11.49
C ASN A 131 10.30 -16.32 12.48
N LEU A 132 10.20 -17.65 12.53
CA LEU A 132 11.01 -18.48 13.42
C LEU A 132 12.50 -18.40 13.06
N PHE A 133 12.83 -18.38 11.77
CA PHE A 133 14.22 -18.29 11.32
C PHE A 133 14.80 -16.88 11.49
N LEU A 134 13.98 -15.85 11.29
CA LEU A 134 14.39 -14.48 11.54
C LEU A 134 14.81 -14.25 12.99
N SER A 135 14.14 -14.88 13.96
CA SER A 135 14.49 -14.77 15.37
C SER A 135 15.88 -15.33 15.69
N GLU A 136 16.26 -16.45 15.06
CA GLU A 136 17.63 -17.01 15.18
C GLU A 136 18.68 -16.04 14.63
N HIS A 137 18.40 -15.40 13.50
CA HIS A 137 19.30 -14.41 12.90
C HIS A 137 19.43 -13.14 13.74
N VAL A 138 18.39 -12.72 14.45
CA VAL A 138 18.45 -11.58 15.39
C VAL A 138 19.56 -11.81 16.42
N LYS A 139 19.52 -12.94 17.11
CA LYS A 139 20.54 -13.27 18.13
C LYS A 139 21.94 -13.29 17.53
N LYS A 140 22.11 -14.01 16.40
CA LYS A 140 23.40 -14.09 15.70
C LYS A 140 23.96 -12.73 15.31
N VAL A 141 23.12 -11.82 14.84
CA VAL A 141 23.52 -10.45 14.49
C VAL A 141 24.08 -9.70 15.70
N PHE A 142 23.44 -9.79 16.87
CA PHE A 142 23.94 -9.15 18.09
C PHE A 142 25.21 -9.80 18.63
N ASP A 143 25.36 -11.11 18.47
CA ASP A 143 26.58 -11.82 18.85
C ASP A 143 27.79 -11.40 17.98
N ILE A 144 27.57 -11.19 16.68
CA ILE A 144 28.64 -10.78 15.72
C ILE A 144 28.92 -9.27 15.83
N TYR A 145 27.89 -8.45 15.99
CA TYR A 145 27.98 -6.99 16.01
C TYR A 145 27.51 -6.40 17.35
N PRO A 146 28.25 -6.58 18.46
CA PRO A 146 27.77 -6.22 19.80
C PRO A 146 27.54 -4.71 20.00
N LYS A 147 28.14 -3.85 19.17
CA LYS A 147 27.98 -2.38 19.21
C LYS A 147 26.91 -1.86 18.24
N LEU A 148 26.17 -2.73 17.57
CA LEU A 148 25.26 -2.41 16.49
C LEU A 148 24.21 -1.33 16.87
N MET A 149 23.64 -1.43 18.07
CA MET A 149 22.62 -0.49 18.55
C MET A 149 23.15 0.91 18.85
N GLY A 150 24.45 1.06 19.04
CA GLY A 150 25.11 2.34 19.28
C GLY A 150 25.74 2.96 18.02
N THR A 151 25.46 2.41 16.84
CA THR A 151 26.10 2.81 15.58
C THR A 151 25.05 3.21 14.55
N TYR A 152 25.20 4.40 13.95
CA TYR A 152 24.42 4.79 12.79
C TYR A 152 24.89 4.05 11.54
N SER A 153 23.96 3.68 10.66
CA SER A 153 24.29 3.31 9.29
C SER A 153 24.80 4.54 8.51
N SER A 154 25.62 4.32 7.48
CA SER A 154 25.83 5.37 6.49
C SER A 154 24.53 5.73 5.79
N ALA A 155 24.40 6.95 5.28
CA ALA A 155 23.24 7.36 4.49
C ALA A 155 23.03 6.45 3.26
N GLN A 156 24.14 5.94 2.68
CA GLN A 156 24.10 5.01 1.55
C GLN A 156 23.66 3.59 1.94
N GLY A 157 23.75 3.23 3.21
CA GLY A 157 23.46 1.90 3.71
C GLY A 157 24.72 1.09 4.03
N ASP A 158 24.53 -0.06 4.63
CA ASP A 158 25.60 -0.97 5.07
C ASP A 158 26.45 -1.45 3.88
N GLU A 159 27.76 -1.32 4.00
CA GLU A 159 28.71 -1.64 2.92
C GLU A 159 28.68 -3.13 2.59
N GLU A 160 28.71 -3.98 3.61
CA GLU A 160 28.70 -5.45 3.44
C GLU A 160 27.41 -5.91 2.71
N LEU A 161 26.26 -5.30 3.04
CA LEU A 161 25.02 -5.57 2.34
C LEU A 161 25.07 -5.11 0.87
N ARG A 162 25.60 -3.93 0.61
CA ARG A 162 25.71 -3.41 -0.76
C ARG A 162 26.62 -4.27 -1.63
N GLU A 163 27.78 -4.67 -1.10
CA GLU A 163 28.70 -5.59 -1.79
C GLU A 163 28.06 -6.95 -2.06
N TYR A 164 27.34 -7.49 -1.07
CA TYR A 164 26.61 -8.75 -1.27
C TYR A 164 25.59 -8.64 -2.40
N LEU A 165 24.80 -7.57 -2.41
CA LEU A 165 23.79 -7.33 -3.46
C LEU A 165 24.44 -7.14 -4.84
N CYS A 166 25.61 -6.49 -4.93
CA CYS A 166 26.35 -6.42 -6.19
C CYS A 166 26.74 -7.84 -6.69
N ARG A 167 27.27 -8.71 -5.82
CA ARG A 167 27.56 -10.10 -6.17
C ARG A 167 26.31 -10.89 -6.56
N TYR A 168 25.18 -10.63 -5.90
CA TYR A 168 23.90 -11.21 -6.24
C TYR A 168 23.45 -10.80 -7.66
N MET A 169 23.56 -9.52 -8.01
CA MET A 169 23.17 -9.01 -9.33
C MET A 169 24.05 -9.58 -10.46
N VAL A 170 25.34 -9.76 -10.21
CA VAL A 170 26.21 -10.45 -11.17
C VAL A 170 25.75 -11.90 -11.37
N ARG A 171 25.48 -12.64 -10.30
CA ARG A 171 25.13 -14.06 -10.36
C ARG A 171 23.80 -14.34 -11.05
N HIS A 172 22.78 -13.49 -10.79
CA HIS A 172 21.42 -13.73 -11.23
C HIS A 172 21.01 -12.98 -12.50
N HIS A 173 21.64 -11.84 -12.76
CA HIS A 173 21.26 -10.97 -13.89
C HIS A 173 22.45 -10.61 -14.80
N ASN A 174 23.64 -11.15 -14.55
CA ASN A 174 24.88 -10.77 -15.23
C ASN A 174 25.12 -9.25 -15.25
N LEU A 175 24.68 -8.55 -14.21
CA LEU A 175 24.76 -7.10 -14.07
C LEU A 175 25.92 -6.74 -13.13
N GLN A 176 26.95 -6.07 -13.67
CA GLN A 176 28.10 -5.59 -12.90
C GLN A 176 27.81 -4.19 -12.35
N LEU A 177 27.85 -4.06 -11.04
CA LEU A 177 27.66 -2.81 -10.32
C LEU A 177 28.78 -2.64 -9.29
N ALA A 178 29.24 -1.42 -9.09
CA ALA A 178 30.06 -1.08 -7.93
C ALA A 178 29.15 -0.83 -6.70
N ALA A 179 29.66 -1.04 -5.50
CA ALA A 179 28.91 -0.75 -4.28
C ALA A 179 28.54 0.75 -4.15
N SER A 180 29.26 1.64 -4.87
CA SER A 180 28.94 3.07 -5.00
C SER A 180 27.65 3.34 -5.78
N ASP A 181 27.25 2.42 -6.68
CA ASP A 181 26.10 2.56 -7.55
C ASP A 181 24.82 1.98 -6.93
N LEU A 182 24.86 1.69 -5.62
CA LEU A 182 23.79 1.08 -4.86
C LEU A 182 23.51 1.88 -3.58
N LEU A 183 22.24 2.18 -3.33
CA LEU A 183 21.74 2.85 -2.14
C LEU A 183 20.68 1.98 -1.46
N ILE A 184 20.77 1.79 -0.14
CA ILE A 184 19.74 1.11 0.65
C ILE A 184 18.73 2.13 1.19
N THR A 185 17.44 1.92 0.91
CA THR A 185 16.35 2.75 1.42
C THR A 185 15.41 1.98 2.34
N THR A 186 14.65 2.71 3.14
CA THR A 186 13.64 2.17 4.07
C THR A 186 12.35 1.79 3.32
N GLY A 187 12.51 0.85 2.36
CA GLY A 187 11.47 0.37 1.43
C GLY A 187 11.33 1.23 0.17
N GLY A 188 10.61 0.67 -0.84
CA GLY A 188 10.46 1.30 -2.16
C GLY A 188 9.79 2.68 -2.14
N GLN A 189 8.82 2.91 -1.25
CA GLN A 189 8.16 4.21 -1.13
C GLN A 189 9.13 5.35 -0.79
N GLN A 190 10.12 5.10 0.09
CA GLN A 190 11.15 6.10 0.35
C GLN A 190 12.01 6.37 -0.89
N ALA A 191 12.35 5.33 -1.65
CA ALA A 191 13.09 5.49 -2.89
C ALA A 191 12.31 6.38 -3.90
N ILE A 192 11.03 6.09 -4.12
CA ILE A 192 10.15 6.87 -5.00
C ILE A 192 10.04 8.33 -4.51
N ASP A 193 9.85 8.54 -3.21
CA ASP A 193 9.76 9.88 -2.61
C ASP A 193 11.07 10.67 -2.81
N LEU A 194 12.23 10.08 -2.53
CA LEU A 194 13.54 10.73 -2.76
C LEU A 194 13.75 11.09 -4.23
N ILE A 195 13.44 10.18 -5.15
CA ILE A 195 13.52 10.42 -6.59
C ILE A 195 12.60 11.58 -6.98
N SER A 196 11.36 11.56 -6.47
CA SER A 196 10.38 12.60 -6.80
C SER A 196 10.83 14.00 -6.36
N ARG A 197 11.41 14.12 -5.17
CA ARG A 197 11.93 15.38 -4.62
C ARG A 197 13.10 15.96 -5.42
N ILE A 198 13.93 15.09 -6.00
CA ILE A 198 15.12 15.53 -6.76
C ILE A 198 14.77 15.87 -8.20
N TYR A 199 13.99 15.02 -8.87
CA TYR A 199 13.80 15.06 -10.31
C TYR A 199 12.50 15.70 -10.76
N ILE A 200 11.53 15.95 -9.87
CA ILE A 200 10.23 16.52 -10.22
C ILE A 200 10.07 17.91 -9.62
N ARG A 201 9.68 18.85 -10.46
CA ARG A 201 9.22 20.19 -10.09
C ARG A 201 7.72 20.31 -10.38
N PRO A 202 6.99 21.22 -9.72
CA PRO A 202 5.59 21.46 -10.05
C PRO A 202 5.37 21.66 -11.55
N MET A 203 4.37 20.97 -12.10
CA MET A 203 3.99 20.95 -13.53
C MET A 203 4.96 20.23 -14.48
N ASP A 204 6.05 19.64 -14.00
CA ASP A 204 6.88 18.78 -14.84
C ASP A 204 6.07 17.61 -15.40
N PRO A 205 6.16 17.33 -16.72
CA PRO A 205 5.52 16.15 -17.30
C PRO A 205 6.28 14.89 -16.89
N ILE A 206 5.56 13.91 -16.40
CA ILE A 206 6.07 12.56 -16.14
C ILE A 206 5.18 11.53 -16.80
N LEU A 207 5.77 10.48 -17.35
CA LEU A 207 5.04 9.30 -17.81
C LEU A 207 4.76 8.39 -16.62
N VAL A 208 3.55 7.88 -16.58
CA VAL A 208 3.13 6.86 -15.61
C VAL A 208 2.26 5.83 -16.30
N GLU A 209 2.37 4.57 -15.90
CA GLU A 209 1.50 3.51 -16.43
C GLU A 209 0.03 3.78 -16.09
N ARG A 210 -0.86 3.27 -16.92
CA ARG A 210 -2.30 3.29 -16.72
C ARG A 210 -2.88 1.89 -16.89
N PRO A 211 -3.33 1.24 -15.80
CA PRO A 211 -3.24 1.66 -14.39
C PRO A 211 -1.81 1.56 -13.85
N THR A 212 -1.59 1.99 -12.57
CA THR A 212 -0.31 1.81 -11.89
C THR A 212 -0.45 1.79 -10.35
N TYR A 213 0.67 1.69 -9.65
CA TYR A 213 0.73 1.67 -8.19
C TYR A 213 0.28 3.02 -7.59
N SER A 214 -0.83 3.00 -6.87
CA SER A 214 -1.51 4.21 -6.38
C SER A 214 -0.65 5.08 -5.46
N ALA A 215 0.17 4.47 -4.58
CA ALA A 215 1.00 5.24 -3.67
C ALA A 215 2.10 6.01 -4.41
N ALA A 216 2.61 5.51 -5.54
CA ALA A 216 3.53 6.27 -6.40
C ALA A 216 2.82 7.49 -7.02
N LEU A 217 1.58 7.31 -7.50
CA LEU A 217 0.76 8.44 -7.99
C LEU A 217 0.57 9.52 -6.93
N ASP A 218 0.30 9.11 -5.69
CA ASP A 218 0.09 10.08 -4.60
C ASP A 218 1.39 10.83 -4.24
N ILE A 219 2.53 10.14 -4.21
CA ILE A 219 3.85 10.77 -4.01
C ILE A 219 4.13 11.79 -5.11
N PHE A 220 3.94 11.44 -6.38
CA PHE A 220 4.19 12.35 -7.50
C PHE A 220 3.21 13.54 -7.55
N ARG A 221 1.93 13.32 -7.16
CA ARG A 221 0.96 14.43 -7.00
C ARG A 221 1.39 15.43 -5.93
N GLN A 222 1.98 14.97 -4.82
CA GLN A 222 2.51 15.86 -3.78
C GLN A 222 3.61 16.78 -4.29
N GLN A 223 4.39 16.34 -5.28
CA GLN A 223 5.39 17.18 -5.94
C GLN A 223 4.79 18.06 -7.05
N GLY A 224 3.49 17.96 -7.30
CA GLY A 224 2.81 18.75 -8.34
C GLY A 224 3.09 18.26 -9.76
N ALA A 225 3.48 17.00 -9.97
CA ALA A 225 3.73 16.41 -11.27
C ALA A 225 2.50 16.44 -12.17
N ARG A 226 2.70 16.65 -13.46
CA ARG A 226 1.68 16.50 -14.49
C ARG A 226 1.79 15.12 -15.13
N PHE A 227 0.79 14.27 -14.94
CA PHE A 227 0.78 12.92 -15.46
C PHE A 227 0.50 12.88 -16.97
N ILE A 228 1.29 12.07 -17.66
CA ILE A 228 1.06 11.63 -19.04
C ILE A 228 0.85 10.12 -18.96
N PRO A 229 -0.39 9.61 -19.08
CA PRO A 229 -0.67 8.19 -18.94
C PRO A 229 -0.16 7.38 -20.14
N VAL A 230 0.40 6.22 -19.85
CA VAL A 230 0.86 5.21 -20.82
C VAL A 230 0.08 3.94 -20.56
N GLU A 231 -0.73 3.52 -21.51
CA GLU A 231 -1.50 2.27 -21.41
C GLU A 231 -0.55 1.06 -21.37
N ILE A 232 -0.78 0.17 -20.41
CA ILE A 232 -0.10 -1.12 -20.32
C ILE A 232 -1.07 -2.24 -20.67
N SER A 233 -0.62 -3.19 -21.46
CA SER A 233 -1.36 -4.41 -21.87
C SER A 233 -0.61 -5.68 -21.44
N PRO A 234 -1.22 -6.86 -21.55
CA PRO A 234 -0.51 -8.13 -21.33
C PRO A 234 0.75 -8.29 -22.19
N ASP A 235 0.77 -7.69 -23.39
CA ASP A 235 1.89 -7.73 -24.32
C ASP A 235 2.89 -6.56 -24.09
N GLY A 236 2.73 -5.77 -23.03
CA GLY A 236 3.54 -4.61 -22.71
C GLY A 236 2.96 -3.30 -23.26
N TYR A 237 3.81 -2.45 -23.87
CA TYR A 237 3.45 -1.11 -24.33
C TYR A 237 3.38 -1.03 -25.86
N ASP A 238 2.53 -0.14 -26.37
CA ASP A 238 2.64 0.38 -27.73
C ASP A 238 3.82 1.36 -27.81
N LEU A 239 4.97 0.87 -28.23
CA LEU A 239 6.21 1.64 -28.27
C LEU A 239 6.14 2.83 -29.24
N ALA A 240 5.40 2.72 -30.36
CA ALA A 240 5.24 3.81 -31.32
C ALA A 240 4.40 4.95 -30.72
N LYS A 241 3.38 4.62 -29.92
CA LYS A 241 2.59 5.60 -29.18
C LYS A 241 3.43 6.23 -28.05
N LEU A 242 4.20 5.41 -27.33
CA LEU A 242 5.09 5.87 -26.27
C LEU A 242 6.13 6.86 -26.80
N GLU A 243 6.78 6.56 -27.92
CA GLU A 243 7.76 7.44 -28.57
C GLU A 243 7.16 8.81 -28.92
N LYS A 244 5.96 8.84 -29.50
CA LYS A 244 5.24 10.10 -29.76
C LYS A 244 4.92 10.89 -28.49
N LEU A 245 4.60 10.20 -27.38
CA LEU A 245 4.39 10.88 -26.10
C LEU A 245 5.69 11.50 -25.56
N MET A 246 6.82 10.79 -25.66
CA MET A 246 8.13 11.27 -25.25
C MET A 246 8.56 12.49 -26.10
N GLU A 247 8.42 12.42 -27.42
CA GLU A 247 8.72 13.52 -28.33
C GLU A 247 7.88 14.78 -28.03
N LYS A 248 6.56 14.58 -27.90
CA LYS A 248 5.60 15.69 -27.69
C LYS A 248 5.75 16.35 -26.33
N HIS A 249 5.87 15.55 -25.27
CA HIS A 249 5.78 16.05 -23.89
C HIS A 249 7.14 16.25 -23.23
N LYS A 250 8.21 15.66 -23.76
CA LYS A 250 9.58 15.70 -23.19
C LYS A 250 9.58 15.41 -21.68
N PRO A 251 9.08 14.23 -21.26
CA PRO A 251 8.88 13.90 -19.85
C PRO A 251 10.22 13.84 -19.12
N ARG A 252 10.23 14.24 -17.86
CA ARG A 252 11.40 14.16 -16.99
C ARG A 252 11.75 12.72 -16.63
N LEU A 253 10.73 11.92 -16.34
CA LEU A 253 10.89 10.52 -16.01
C LEU A 253 9.68 9.70 -16.48
N PHE A 254 9.88 8.38 -16.55
CA PHE A 254 8.83 7.39 -16.71
C PHE A 254 8.89 6.43 -15.53
N TYR A 255 7.85 6.43 -14.69
CA TYR A 255 7.67 5.46 -13.61
C TYR A 255 6.92 4.24 -14.12
N MET A 256 7.51 3.06 -13.93
CA MET A 256 6.96 1.79 -14.41
C MET A 256 7.21 0.65 -13.41
N ASN A 257 6.32 -0.34 -13.47
CA ASN A 257 6.36 -1.55 -12.66
C ASN A 257 6.33 -2.78 -13.60
N PRO A 258 7.42 -3.04 -14.37
CA PRO A 258 7.38 -3.92 -15.54
C PRO A 258 7.41 -5.42 -15.22
N THR A 259 7.50 -5.79 -13.93
CA THR A 259 7.57 -7.17 -13.46
C THR A 259 6.41 -7.45 -12.51
N PHE A 260 5.49 -8.34 -12.90
CA PHE A 260 4.28 -8.66 -12.13
C PHE A 260 3.55 -7.40 -11.67
N HIS A 261 3.26 -6.57 -12.63
CA HIS A 261 2.77 -5.21 -12.49
C HIS A 261 1.66 -5.06 -11.43
N ASN A 262 1.76 -4.06 -10.58
CA ASN A 262 0.71 -3.71 -9.64
C ASN A 262 -0.13 -2.53 -10.20
N PRO A 263 -1.41 -2.77 -10.62
CA PRO A 263 -2.29 -3.81 -10.13
C PRO A 263 -2.51 -5.03 -11.06
N THR A 264 -2.04 -5.03 -12.30
CA THR A 264 -2.52 -5.94 -13.36
C THR A 264 -1.93 -7.34 -13.34
N GLY A 265 -0.76 -7.53 -12.74
CA GLY A 265 -0.01 -8.78 -12.80
C GLY A 265 0.76 -9.00 -14.12
N TYR A 266 0.73 -8.05 -15.06
CA TYR A 266 1.43 -8.16 -16.34
C TYR A 266 2.94 -8.09 -16.19
N THR A 267 3.65 -8.68 -17.16
CA THR A 267 5.12 -8.62 -17.22
C THR A 267 5.55 -8.13 -18.60
N VAL A 268 6.31 -7.05 -18.64
CA VAL A 268 6.83 -6.47 -19.89
C VAL A 268 7.85 -7.43 -20.51
N PRO A 269 7.68 -7.85 -21.79
CA PRO A 269 8.58 -8.78 -22.45
C PRO A 269 10.03 -8.28 -22.55
N ALA A 270 11.00 -9.21 -22.50
CA ALA A 270 12.42 -8.89 -22.54
C ALA A 270 12.83 -8.01 -23.76
N ALA A 271 12.27 -8.31 -24.94
CA ALA A 271 12.54 -7.54 -26.14
C ALA A 271 12.14 -6.06 -26.03
N GLN A 272 11.01 -5.78 -25.37
CA GLN A 272 10.56 -4.39 -25.15
C GLN A 272 11.40 -3.66 -24.11
N ARG A 273 11.95 -4.36 -23.09
CA ARG A 273 12.78 -3.74 -22.04
C ARG A 273 13.97 -3.03 -22.63
N LYS A 274 14.68 -3.65 -23.58
CA LYS A 274 15.78 -2.99 -24.27
C LYS A 274 15.32 -1.77 -25.07
N GLN A 275 14.23 -1.91 -25.83
CA GLN A 275 13.69 -0.78 -26.61
C GLN A 275 13.25 0.40 -25.75
N LEU A 276 12.74 0.13 -24.54
CA LEU A 276 12.40 1.18 -23.57
C LEU A 276 13.65 1.94 -23.09
N VAL A 277 14.76 1.24 -22.85
CA VAL A 277 16.05 1.88 -22.52
C VAL A 277 16.56 2.72 -23.69
N ASP A 278 16.53 2.18 -24.92
CA ASP A 278 16.93 2.92 -26.13
C ASP A 278 16.10 4.22 -26.31
N LEU A 279 14.80 4.19 -26.00
CA LEU A 279 13.94 5.37 -26.02
C LEU A 279 14.30 6.36 -24.90
N ALA A 280 14.57 5.86 -23.70
CA ALA A 280 14.95 6.68 -22.55
C ALA A 280 16.24 7.47 -22.80
N GLU A 281 17.25 6.81 -23.34
CA GLU A 281 18.52 7.43 -23.75
C GLU A 281 18.30 8.49 -24.83
N ARG A 282 17.56 8.16 -25.90
CA ARG A 282 17.26 9.08 -27.01
C ARG A 282 16.52 10.34 -26.55
N TYR A 283 15.51 10.18 -25.71
CA TYR A 283 14.66 11.30 -25.27
C TYR A 283 15.10 11.91 -23.92
N ARG A 284 16.18 11.41 -23.32
CA ARG A 284 16.71 11.84 -22.01
C ARG A 284 15.64 11.82 -20.92
N CYS A 285 14.88 10.72 -20.88
CA CYS A 285 13.82 10.46 -19.92
C CYS A 285 14.29 9.40 -18.91
N LEU A 286 14.39 9.74 -17.63
CA LEU A 286 14.83 8.80 -16.60
C LEU A 286 13.78 7.71 -16.41
N LEU A 287 14.15 6.42 -16.59
CA LEU A 287 13.28 5.28 -16.27
C LEU A 287 13.39 4.92 -14.79
N ILE A 288 12.27 4.83 -14.14
CA ILE A 288 12.18 4.30 -12.77
C ILE A 288 11.51 2.93 -12.84
N GLU A 289 12.32 1.89 -12.74
CA GLU A 289 11.87 0.50 -12.74
C GLU A 289 11.60 0.05 -11.30
N ASP A 290 10.32 0.02 -10.89
CA ASP A 290 9.91 -0.43 -9.56
C ASP A 290 9.64 -1.94 -9.56
N ASP A 291 10.55 -2.73 -9.01
CA ASP A 291 10.49 -4.17 -8.92
C ASP A 291 10.33 -4.64 -7.46
N ALA A 292 9.10 -4.67 -7.02
CA ALA A 292 8.78 -4.96 -5.62
C ALA A 292 8.65 -6.46 -5.30
N ILE A 293 8.48 -7.33 -6.30
CA ILE A 293 8.06 -8.72 -6.11
C ILE A 293 8.68 -9.71 -7.12
N HIS A 294 9.84 -9.42 -7.64
CA HIS A 294 10.58 -10.20 -8.64
C HIS A 294 10.60 -11.72 -8.41
N GLU A 295 10.84 -12.14 -7.16
CA GLU A 295 10.95 -13.56 -6.80
C GLU A 295 9.60 -14.28 -6.75
N MET A 296 8.49 -13.57 -6.94
CA MET A 296 7.13 -14.11 -6.80
C MET A 296 6.55 -14.55 -8.16
N TYR A 297 7.39 -15.15 -9.00
CA TYR A 297 6.95 -15.84 -10.22
C TYR A 297 6.30 -17.18 -9.89
N LEU A 298 5.38 -17.64 -10.74
CA LEU A 298 4.69 -18.91 -10.56
C LEU A 298 5.35 -20.03 -11.39
N ASP A 299 5.51 -19.82 -12.68
CA ASP A 299 6.10 -20.82 -13.57
C ASP A 299 7.55 -20.50 -13.94
N GLN A 300 7.81 -19.32 -14.51
CA GLN A 300 9.10 -18.95 -15.04
C GLN A 300 9.62 -17.66 -14.40
N PRO A 301 10.93 -17.54 -14.14
CA PRO A 301 11.54 -16.29 -13.72
C PRO A 301 11.24 -15.17 -14.72
N PRO A 302 11.01 -13.92 -14.22
CA PRO A 302 10.77 -12.77 -15.09
C PRO A 302 12.04 -12.41 -15.89
N PRO A 303 11.90 -11.61 -16.95
CA PRO A 303 13.03 -11.07 -17.69
C PRO A 303 13.97 -10.27 -16.78
N SER A 304 15.25 -10.18 -17.17
CA SER A 304 16.25 -9.37 -16.47
C SER A 304 15.81 -7.91 -16.36
N PRO A 305 16.23 -7.20 -15.30
CA PRO A 305 15.94 -5.77 -15.13
C PRO A 305 16.40 -4.93 -16.33
N MET A 306 15.70 -3.82 -16.59
CA MET A 306 16.09 -2.89 -17.67
C MET A 306 17.48 -2.29 -17.46
N LEU A 307 17.91 -2.15 -16.21
CA LEU A 307 19.26 -1.70 -15.86
C LEU A 307 20.36 -2.56 -16.52
N THR A 308 20.08 -3.82 -16.91
CA THR A 308 21.05 -4.68 -17.65
C THR A 308 21.32 -4.19 -19.07
N TYR A 309 20.47 -3.36 -19.63
CA TYR A 309 20.59 -2.79 -20.97
C TYR A 309 21.05 -1.32 -20.95
N ASP A 310 21.10 -0.70 -19.77
CA ASP A 310 21.45 0.72 -19.60
C ASP A 310 22.97 0.93 -19.72
N THR A 311 23.38 1.76 -20.68
CA THR A 311 24.79 2.10 -20.94
C THR A 311 25.14 3.55 -20.61
N GLU A 312 24.12 4.41 -20.48
CA GLU A 312 24.29 5.84 -20.29
C GLU A 312 23.78 6.38 -18.94
N GLY A 313 23.23 5.50 -18.09
CA GLY A 313 22.75 5.87 -16.74
C GLY A 313 21.35 6.47 -16.71
N TRP A 314 20.45 6.02 -17.61
CA TRP A 314 19.06 6.48 -17.69
C TRP A 314 18.07 5.55 -16.95
N VAL A 315 18.53 4.48 -16.32
CA VAL A 315 17.68 3.57 -15.55
C VAL A 315 18.01 3.66 -14.07
N VAL A 316 16.96 3.79 -13.25
CA VAL A 316 17.00 3.60 -11.79
C VAL A 316 16.16 2.39 -11.45
N TYR A 317 16.79 1.33 -10.98
CA TYR A 317 16.16 0.07 -10.61
C TYR A 317 15.92 0.01 -9.10
N LEU A 318 14.66 -0.13 -8.72
CA LEU A 318 14.21 -0.23 -7.33
C LEU A 318 13.90 -1.69 -6.99
N ARG A 319 14.84 -2.39 -6.37
CA ARG A 319 14.67 -3.78 -5.95
C ARG A 319 14.19 -3.85 -4.51
N SER A 320 12.90 -4.03 -4.30
CA SER A 320 12.35 -4.18 -2.96
C SER A 320 12.34 -5.65 -2.51
N PHE A 321 12.71 -5.89 -1.27
CA PHE A 321 12.69 -7.21 -0.62
C PHE A 321 11.63 -7.29 0.49
N SER A 322 11.01 -6.16 0.82
CA SER A 322 10.14 -6.04 1.99
C SER A 322 8.90 -6.94 1.92
N LYS A 323 8.33 -7.16 0.73
CA LYS A 323 7.01 -7.78 0.64
C LYS A 323 6.99 -9.29 0.85
N TYR A 324 8.09 -10.00 0.56
CA TYR A 324 8.15 -11.46 0.57
C TYR A 324 9.18 -12.06 1.54
N ILE A 325 10.07 -11.23 2.12
CA ILE A 325 10.99 -11.68 3.17
C ILE A 325 10.45 -11.32 4.54
N ALA A 326 10.35 -10.04 4.83
CA ALA A 326 9.81 -9.52 6.07
C ALA A 326 9.42 -8.04 5.87
N PRO A 327 8.13 -7.71 5.78
CA PRO A 327 7.69 -6.33 5.59
C PRO A 327 8.23 -5.36 6.63
N GLY A 328 8.42 -5.81 7.87
CA GLY A 328 8.95 -5.02 8.98
C GLY A 328 10.42 -4.62 8.84
N LEU A 329 11.23 -5.32 8.04
CA LEU A 329 12.65 -4.97 7.83
C LEU A 329 12.84 -3.73 6.95
N ARG A 330 11.89 -3.46 6.06
CA ARG A 330 11.91 -2.24 5.22
C ARG A 330 13.16 -2.07 4.38
N ILE A 331 13.60 -3.09 3.65
CA ILE A 331 14.79 -3.06 2.78
C ILE A 331 14.39 -2.93 1.32
N CYS A 332 14.94 -1.91 0.65
CA CYS A 332 14.92 -1.75 -0.81
C CYS A 332 16.30 -1.28 -1.26
N ALA A 333 16.83 -1.91 -2.29
CA ALA A 333 18.05 -1.50 -2.97
C ALA A 333 17.68 -0.65 -4.19
N VAL A 334 18.26 0.53 -4.28
CA VAL A 334 18.18 1.44 -5.41
C VAL A 334 19.49 1.36 -6.17
N MET A 335 19.45 1.02 -7.44
CA MET A 335 20.62 0.80 -8.30
C MET A 335 20.50 1.68 -9.55
N GLY A 336 21.60 2.25 -10.01
CA GLY A 336 21.59 3.11 -11.21
C GLY A 336 22.93 3.81 -11.41
N GLY A 337 22.98 4.74 -12.36
CA GLY A 337 24.18 5.50 -12.65
C GLY A 337 24.71 6.26 -11.42
N THR A 338 26.03 6.31 -11.25
CA THR A 338 26.70 6.90 -10.08
C THR A 338 26.21 8.31 -9.76
N HIS A 339 25.96 9.14 -10.77
CA HIS A 339 25.48 10.53 -10.58
C HIS A 339 24.07 10.57 -9.93
N VAL A 340 23.17 9.68 -10.36
CA VAL A 340 21.82 9.57 -9.78
C VAL A 340 21.92 9.10 -8.34
N ILE A 341 22.69 8.04 -8.08
CA ILE A 341 22.85 7.48 -6.74
C ILE A 341 23.47 8.50 -5.77
N GLN A 342 24.48 9.27 -6.17
CA GLN A 342 25.06 10.32 -5.31
C GLN A 342 24.04 11.41 -4.93
N SER A 343 23.19 11.80 -5.88
CA SER A 343 22.11 12.76 -5.62
C SER A 343 21.09 12.19 -4.60
N LEU A 344 20.74 10.91 -4.74
CA LEU A 344 19.84 10.22 -3.82
C LEU A 344 20.45 10.02 -2.42
N ILE A 345 21.76 9.72 -2.32
CA ILE A 345 22.46 9.62 -1.03
C ILE A 345 22.41 10.97 -0.31
N THR A 346 22.63 12.07 -1.01
CA THR A 346 22.54 13.42 -0.44
C THR A 346 21.13 13.70 0.08
N ALA A 347 20.09 13.44 -0.72
CA ALA A 347 18.72 13.63 -0.28
C ALA A 347 18.34 12.74 0.91
N LYS A 348 18.80 11.49 0.90
CA LYS A 348 18.54 10.55 2.01
C LYS A 348 19.24 10.98 3.30
N SER A 349 20.47 11.50 3.22
CA SER A 349 21.19 12.00 4.40
C SER A 349 20.43 13.13 5.11
N LEU A 350 19.66 13.92 4.36
CA LEU A 350 18.80 14.98 4.90
C LEU A 350 17.43 14.45 5.39
N ALA A 351 16.99 13.29 4.91
CA ALA A 351 15.68 12.75 5.21
C ALA A 351 15.67 11.90 6.50
N ASP A 352 16.61 10.96 6.67
CA ASP A 352 16.60 10.00 7.77
C ASP A 352 17.98 9.57 8.29
N ASN A 353 19.03 10.13 7.74
CA ASN A 353 20.43 9.83 8.12
C ASN A 353 20.81 8.34 7.98
N GLY A 354 20.04 7.54 7.26
CA GLY A 354 20.33 6.14 6.96
C GLY A 354 19.29 5.13 7.44
N THR A 355 19.15 4.04 6.71
CA THR A 355 18.28 2.92 7.07
C THR A 355 18.82 2.20 8.32
N PRO A 356 17.98 1.77 9.29
CA PRO A 356 18.45 1.11 10.52
C PRO A 356 19.40 -0.05 10.24
N LEU A 357 20.61 0.02 10.84
CA LEU A 357 21.69 -0.94 10.58
C LEU A 357 21.31 -2.36 11.01
N VAL A 358 20.56 -2.51 12.10
CA VAL A 358 20.08 -3.81 12.59
C VAL A 358 19.25 -4.52 11.53
N ASN A 359 18.35 -3.80 10.86
CA ASN A 359 17.49 -4.37 9.82
C ASN A 359 18.29 -4.83 8.60
N GLN A 360 19.32 -4.07 8.22
CA GLN A 360 20.19 -4.40 7.11
C GLN A 360 21.03 -5.65 7.41
N LYS A 361 21.61 -5.76 8.62
CA LYS A 361 22.36 -6.95 9.03
C LYS A 361 21.50 -8.19 9.17
N MET A 362 20.30 -8.06 9.74
CA MET A 362 19.31 -9.16 9.81
C MET A 362 18.92 -9.66 8.41
N PHE A 363 18.64 -8.71 7.51
CA PHE A 363 18.33 -9.03 6.13
C PHE A 363 19.48 -9.76 5.44
N LEU A 364 20.72 -9.23 5.52
CA LEU A 364 21.91 -9.81 4.90
C LEU A 364 22.09 -11.26 5.32
N HIS A 365 22.14 -11.53 6.63
CA HIS A 365 22.37 -12.89 7.13
C HIS A 365 21.27 -13.87 6.76
N TYR A 366 20.01 -13.42 6.71
CA TYR A 366 18.93 -14.27 6.25
C TYR A 366 18.98 -14.52 4.74
N PHE A 367 19.25 -13.47 3.95
CA PHE A 367 19.29 -13.52 2.50
C PHE A 367 20.43 -14.41 1.96
N GLU A 368 21.56 -14.46 2.67
CA GLU A 368 22.67 -15.37 2.37
C GLU A 368 22.38 -16.84 2.71
N SER A 369 21.37 -17.09 3.53
CA SER A 369 21.12 -18.43 4.06
C SER A 369 20.46 -19.35 3.00
N PRO A 370 20.75 -20.67 2.99
CA PRO A 370 20.04 -21.63 2.14
C PRO A 370 18.54 -21.67 2.40
N ARG A 371 18.11 -21.26 3.59
CA ARG A 371 16.69 -21.20 3.99
C ARG A 371 15.88 -20.19 3.19
N MET A 372 16.55 -19.18 2.64
CA MET A 372 15.91 -18.17 1.79
C MET A 372 15.30 -18.80 0.54
N GLN A 373 16.04 -19.65 -0.17
CA GLN A 373 15.53 -20.32 -1.38
C GLN A 373 14.37 -21.25 -1.06
N GLN A 374 14.48 -22.04 0.01
CA GLN A 374 13.38 -22.90 0.46
C GLN A 374 12.12 -22.10 0.84
N HIS A 375 12.30 -20.92 1.41
CA HIS A 375 11.20 -20.02 1.74
C HIS A 375 10.51 -19.49 0.47
N LEU A 376 11.27 -19.04 -0.53
CA LEU A 376 10.73 -18.57 -1.81
C LEU A 376 9.95 -19.65 -2.55
N GLU A 377 10.47 -20.88 -2.58
CA GLU A 377 9.76 -22.03 -3.19
C GLU A 377 8.42 -22.29 -2.51
N LYS A 378 8.37 -22.31 -1.18
CA LYS A 378 7.12 -22.47 -0.43
C LYS A 378 6.12 -21.36 -0.70
N LEU A 379 6.60 -20.11 -0.80
CA LEU A 379 5.75 -18.97 -1.12
C LEU A 379 5.15 -19.09 -2.52
N ARG A 380 5.94 -19.47 -3.53
CA ARG A 380 5.46 -19.66 -4.91
C ARG A 380 4.37 -20.72 -4.99
N ILE A 381 4.57 -21.86 -4.32
CA ILE A 381 3.56 -22.93 -4.26
C ILE A 381 2.27 -22.42 -3.59
N ALA A 382 2.38 -21.74 -2.46
CA ALA A 382 1.21 -21.20 -1.78
C ALA A 382 0.47 -20.14 -2.63
N LEU A 383 1.21 -19.27 -3.31
CA LEU A 383 0.63 -18.26 -4.21
C LEU A 383 -0.04 -18.89 -5.43
N GLN A 384 0.54 -19.94 -6.01
CA GLN A 384 -0.08 -20.67 -7.11
C GLN A 384 -1.42 -21.28 -6.70
N ILE A 385 -1.47 -21.99 -5.56
CA ILE A 385 -2.70 -22.56 -5.01
C ILE A 385 -3.75 -21.47 -4.77
N ARG A 386 -3.35 -20.36 -4.17
CA ARG A 386 -4.25 -19.25 -3.86
C ARG A 386 -4.80 -18.57 -5.10
N LYS A 387 -3.96 -18.36 -6.13
CA LYS A 387 -4.39 -17.85 -7.43
C LYS A 387 -5.45 -18.76 -8.04
N GLU A 388 -5.19 -20.07 -8.11
CA GLU A 388 -6.10 -21.06 -8.66
C GLU A 388 -7.45 -21.08 -7.92
N ILE A 389 -7.45 -20.98 -6.59
CA ILE A 389 -8.69 -20.89 -5.81
C ILE A 389 -9.52 -19.69 -6.25
N VAL A 390 -8.92 -18.50 -6.38
CA VAL A 390 -9.65 -17.30 -6.78
C VAL A 390 -10.19 -17.44 -8.21
N GLU A 391 -9.37 -17.89 -9.15
CA GLU A 391 -9.77 -18.06 -10.54
C GLU A 391 -10.89 -19.08 -10.69
N GLN A 392 -10.86 -20.19 -9.93
CA GLN A 392 -11.93 -21.19 -9.88
C GLN A 392 -13.26 -20.59 -9.38
N GLU A 393 -13.22 -19.82 -8.29
CA GLU A 393 -14.45 -19.20 -7.76
C GLU A 393 -15.01 -18.12 -8.69
N LEU A 394 -14.15 -17.42 -9.43
CA LEU A 394 -14.55 -16.38 -10.38
C LEU A 394 -15.05 -16.94 -11.73
N ALA A 395 -14.74 -18.18 -12.09
CA ALA A 395 -14.99 -18.75 -13.43
C ALA A 395 -16.45 -18.66 -13.90
N SER A 396 -17.43 -18.64 -12.97
CA SER A 396 -18.86 -18.56 -13.28
C SER A 396 -19.42 -17.13 -13.28
N THR A 397 -18.62 -16.09 -13.03
CA THR A 397 -19.13 -14.73 -12.79
C THR A 397 -19.33 -13.88 -14.04
N GLY A 398 -18.74 -14.28 -15.18
CA GLY A 398 -18.66 -13.43 -16.37
C GLY A 398 -17.71 -12.22 -16.22
N TRP A 399 -16.99 -12.09 -15.11
CA TRP A 399 -15.94 -11.08 -14.92
C TRP A 399 -14.72 -11.42 -15.80
N ARG A 400 -13.95 -10.43 -16.17
CA ARG A 400 -12.80 -10.60 -17.06
C ARG A 400 -11.50 -10.31 -16.36
N TRP A 401 -10.49 -11.13 -16.60
CA TRP A 401 -9.11 -10.92 -16.14
C TRP A 401 -8.13 -11.64 -17.07
N VAL A 402 -6.87 -11.28 -16.95
CA VAL A 402 -5.76 -12.04 -17.50
C VAL A 402 -5.08 -12.73 -16.32
N SER A 403 -4.88 -14.04 -16.42
CA SER A 403 -4.21 -14.82 -15.38
C SER A 403 -2.77 -14.36 -15.22
N PRO A 404 -2.35 -13.89 -14.03
CA PRO A 404 -1.00 -13.39 -13.83
C PRO A 404 0.02 -14.53 -13.78
N GLU A 405 1.21 -14.29 -14.35
CA GLU A 405 2.36 -15.21 -14.31
C GLU A 405 3.11 -15.14 -12.95
N GLY A 406 2.75 -14.21 -12.10
CA GLY A 406 3.35 -13.98 -10.80
C GLY A 406 2.71 -12.85 -10.02
N GLY A 407 3.30 -12.52 -8.88
CA GLY A 407 2.83 -11.43 -8.05
C GLY A 407 1.74 -11.81 -7.06
N PHE A 408 0.91 -10.84 -6.68
CA PHE A 408 -0.03 -10.96 -5.56
C PHE A 408 -1.48 -10.66 -5.92
N ASN A 409 -1.74 -10.17 -7.13
CA ASN A 409 -3.00 -9.54 -7.47
C ASN A 409 -3.62 -10.12 -8.73
N LEU A 410 -4.96 -10.17 -8.72
CA LEU A 410 -5.77 -10.24 -9.93
C LEU A 410 -6.35 -8.85 -10.21
N TRP A 411 -6.34 -8.47 -11.49
CA TRP A 411 -6.95 -7.25 -12.00
C TRP A 411 -8.21 -7.62 -12.76
N LEU A 412 -9.37 -7.30 -12.17
CA LEU A 412 -10.67 -7.79 -12.60
C LEU A 412 -11.48 -6.66 -13.22
N GLN A 413 -12.01 -6.89 -14.41
CA GLN A 413 -13.04 -6.06 -15.01
C GLN A 413 -14.41 -6.63 -14.68
N LEU A 414 -15.22 -5.85 -13.98
CA LEU A 414 -16.59 -6.16 -13.65
C LEU A 414 -17.52 -5.68 -14.77
N PRO A 415 -18.71 -6.31 -14.93
CA PRO A 415 -19.75 -5.77 -15.81
C PRO A 415 -20.12 -4.32 -15.44
N ASP A 416 -20.44 -3.50 -16.43
CA ASP A 416 -20.66 -2.05 -16.27
C ASP A 416 -21.86 -1.70 -15.37
N HIS A 417 -22.83 -2.61 -15.22
CA HIS A 417 -23.97 -2.44 -14.33
C HIS A 417 -23.62 -2.55 -12.83
N ILE A 418 -22.39 -2.99 -12.49
CA ILE A 418 -21.94 -3.11 -11.10
C ILE A 418 -21.24 -1.82 -10.68
N PRO A 419 -21.84 -0.99 -9.80
CA PRO A 419 -21.23 0.25 -9.33
C PRO A 419 -20.15 -0.06 -8.30
N VAL A 420 -18.88 -0.11 -8.70
CA VAL A 420 -17.73 -0.56 -7.90
C VAL A 420 -17.60 0.18 -6.56
N GLN A 421 -17.92 1.48 -6.53
CA GLN A 421 -17.84 2.26 -5.28
C GLN A 421 -18.89 1.79 -4.25
N GLN A 422 -20.14 1.58 -4.69
CA GLN A 422 -21.20 1.08 -3.81
C GLN A 422 -20.96 -0.38 -3.42
N LEU A 423 -20.41 -1.19 -4.34
CA LEU A 423 -19.97 -2.55 -4.07
C LEU A 423 -18.92 -2.57 -2.96
N LEU A 424 -17.93 -1.67 -3.00
CA LEU A 424 -16.90 -1.58 -1.95
C LEU A 424 -17.52 -1.24 -0.59
N GLU A 425 -18.42 -0.27 -0.52
CA GLU A 425 -19.08 0.11 0.73
C GLU A 425 -19.88 -1.05 1.34
N GLU A 426 -20.62 -1.79 0.51
CA GLU A 426 -21.37 -2.95 0.98
C GLU A 426 -20.45 -4.12 1.38
N CYS A 427 -19.38 -4.34 0.62
CA CYS A 427 -18.36 -5.33 0.97
C CYS A 427 -17.68 -5.01 2.30
N LEU A 428 -17.32 -3.76 2.57
CA LEU A 428 -16.73 -3.34 3.85
C LEU A 428 -17.69 -3.58 5.02
N ARG A 429 -19.00 -3.32 4.86
CA ARG A 429 -20.01 -3.66 5.88
C ARG A 429 -20.09 -5.16 6.15
N GLN A 430 -19.79 -6.00 5.15
CA GLN A 430 -19.76 -7.46 5.25
C GLN A 430 -18.35 -8.04 5.46
N SER A 431 -17.41 -7.22 5.95
CA SER A 431 -16.04 -7.60 6.29
C SER A 431 -15.20 -8.11 5.10
N VAL A 432 -15.44 -7.58 3.89
CA VAL A 432 -14.64 -7.84 2.68
C VAL A 432 -14.04 -6.53 2.18
N SER A 433 -12.74 -6.49 1.84
CA SER A 433 -12.10 -5.33 1.22
C SER A 433 -11.44 -5.70 -0.12
N PHE A 434 -11.42 -4.75 -1.05
CA PHE A 434 -10.66 -4.80 -2.30
C PHE A 434 -10.20 -3.39 -2.68
N VAL A 435 -9.45 -3.23 -3.76
CA VAL A 435 -9.02 -1.90 -4.24
C VAL A 435 -9.79 -1.53 -5.50
N PRO A 436 -10.58 -0.43 -5.51
CA PRO A 436 -11.24 0.07 -6.72
C PRO A 436 -10.22 0.54 -7.76
N GLY A 437 -10.52 0.31 -9.05
CA GLY A 437 -9.64 0.65 -10.17
C GLY A 437 -9.32 2.15 -10.27
N VAL A 438 -10.26 3.00 -9.91
CA VAL A 438 -10.08 4.46 -9.91
C VAL A 438 -8.91 4.94 -9.06
N ILE A 439 -8.52 4.19 -8.03
CA ILE A 439 -7.37 4.52 -7.18
C ILE A 439 -6.05 4.28 -7.92
N CYS A 440 -6.00 3.25 -8.78
CA CYS A 440 -4.84 2.88 -9.56
C CYS A 440 -4.72 3.62 -10.90
N ASP A 441 -5.74 4.38 -11.28
CA ASP A 441 -5.78 5.13 -12.53
C ASP A 441 -5.33 6.60 -12.33
N PRO A 442 -4.29 7.07 -13.01
CA PRO A 442 -3.87 8.46 -12.95
C PRO A 442 -4.97 9.46 -13.36
N LEU A 443 -5.91 9.05 -14.22
CA LEU A 443 -7.05 9.85 -14.69
C LEU A 443 -8.34 9.65 -13.85
N ARG A 444 -8.37 8.64 -12.95
CA ARG A 444 -9.55 8.32 -12.13
C ARG A 444 -10.79 7.87 -12.91
N GLU A 445 -10.63 7.24 -14.08
CA GLU A 445 -11.71 6.85 -14.99
C GLU A 445 -12.03 5.34 -15.00
N MET A 446 -11.17 4.48 -14.43
CA MET A 446 -11.35 3.02 -14.42
C MET A 446 -12.39 2.57 -13.38
N CYS A 447 -13.66 2.95 -13.61
CA CYS A 447 -14.76 2.73 -12.67
C CYS A 447 -15.25 1.29 -12.58
N SER A 448 -15.08 0.47 -13.64
CA SER A 448 -15.52 -0.94 -13.68
C SER A 448 -14.43 -1.94 -13.28
N TRP A 449 -13.29 -1.45 -12.77
CA TRP A 449 -12.15 -2.30 -12.45
C TRP A 449 -11.92 -2.40 -10.94
N ILE A 450 -11.41 -3.58 -10.52
CA ILE A 450 -10.97 -3.80 -9.14
C ILE A 450 -9.64 -4.58 -9.11
N ARG A 451 -8.82 -4.34 -8.09
CA ARG A 451 -7.69 -5.18 -7.74
C ARG A 451 -8.05 -6.07 -6.55
N LEU A 452 -7.89 -7.37 -6.71
CA LEU A 452 -8.07 -8.37 -5.67
C LEU A 452 -6.72 -9.03 -5.38
N SER A 453 -6.22 -8.92 -4.15
CA SER A 453 -5.01 -9.60 -3.72
C SER A 453 -5.34 -10.97 -3.15
N TYR A 454 -4.62 -12.01 -3.62
CA TYR A 454 -4.77 -13.40 -3.16
C TYR A 454 -3.67 -13.83 -2.18
N SER A 455 -2.75 -12.94 -1.83
CA SER A 455 -1.53 -13.29 -1.10
C SER A 455 -1.64 -13.19 0.43
N PHE A 456 -2.59 -12.40 0.96
CA PHE A 456 -2.62 -12.00 2.37
C PHE A 456 -3.44 -12.92 3.28
N VAL A 457 -4.53 -13.47 2.79
CA VAL A 457 -5.42 -14.35 3.56
C VAL A 457 -5.14 -15.83 3.27
N ASN A 458 -5.45 -16.72 4.20
CA ASN A 458 -5.30 -18.16 4.00
C ASN A 458 -6.34 -18.70 2.98
N GLU A 459 -6.18 -19.94 2.56
CA GLU A 459 -6.95 -20.57 1.47
C GLU A 459 -8.45 -20.68 1.79
N GLU A 460 -8.82 -20.94 3.05
CA GLU A 460 -10.21 -21.04 3.52
C GLU A 460 -10.89 -19.65 3.46
N HIS A 461 -10.26 -18.64 4.08
CA HIS A 461 -10.76 -17.28 4.02
C HIS A 461 -10.76 -16.69 2.62
N LEU A 462 -9.82 -17.11 1.76
CA LEU A 462 -9.77 -16.67 0.38
C LEU A 462 -11.02 -17.16 -0.38
N ARG A 463 -11.34 -18.45 -0.27
CA ARG A 463 -12.51 -19.06 -0.89
C ARG A 463 -13.81 -18.43 -0.40
N ASP A 464 -13.99 -18.35 0.90
CA ASP A 464 -15.20 -17.80 1.52
C ASP A 464 -15.38 -16.31 1.19
N GLY A 465 -14.31 -15.54 1.26
CA GLY A 465 -14.35 -14.11 0.97
C GLY A 465 -14.65 -13.79 -0.49
N VAL A 466 -14.08 -14.56 -1.44
CA VAL A 466 -14.38 -14.41 -2.88
C VAL A 466 -15.84 -14.77 -3.16
N ARG A 467 -16.36 -15.88 -2.62
CA ARG A 467 -17.79 -16.24 -2.72
C ARG A 467 -18.69 -15.16 -2.17
N ARG A 468 -18.32 -14.56 -1.04
CA ARG A 468 -19.06 -13.44 -0.44
C ARG A 468 -19.05 -12.20 -1.34
N LEU A 469 -17.91 -11.85 -1.90
CA LEU A 469 -17.78 -10.77 -2.88
C LEU A 469 -18.71 -10.98 -4.08
N ILE A 470 -18.68 -12.19 -4.67
CA ILE A 470 -19.55 -12.57 -5.80
C ILE A 470 -21.03 -12.46 -5.41
N ALA A 471 -21.43 -12.96 -4.25
CA ALA A 471 -22.81 -12.91 -3.78
C ALA A 471 -23.31 -11.46 -3.55
N ILE A 472 -22.45 -10.56 -3.08
CA ILE A 472 -22.78 -9.14 -2.92
C ILE A 472 -22.93 -8.48 -4.29
N ALA A 473 -21.99 -8.71 -5.22
CA ALA A 473 -22.02 -8.18 -6.57
C ALA A 473 -23.25 -8.67 -7.37
N GLY A 474 -23.66 -9.92 -7.17
CA GLY A 474 -24.84 -10.50 -7.83
C GLY A 474 -26.19 -9.85 -7.46
N ARG A 475 -26.25 -9.03 -6.41
CA ARG A 475 -27.46 -8.24 -6.08
C ARG A 475 -27.68 -7.13 -7.10
N TYR A 476 -26.62 -6.51 -7.58
CA TYR A 476 -26.68 -5.44 -8.60
C TYR A 476 -27.10 -5.97 -9.99
N ALA A 477 -26.89 -7.26 -10.28
CA ALA A 477 -27.34 -7.88 -11.53
C ALA A 477 -28.87 -8.05 -11.58
N ARG A 478 -29.53 -8.29 -10.44
CA ARG A 478 -31.00 -8.49 -10.35
C ARG A 478 -31.77 -7.18 -10.47
N ASP A 479 -31.19 -6.07 -10.00
CA ASP A 479 -31.82 -4.75 -10.03
C ASP A 479 -31.81 -4.13 -11.44
N SER A 480 -31.00 -4.66 -12.38
CA SER A 480 -30.95 -4.21 -13.78
C SER A 480 -31.93 -4.95 -14.72
N GLU A 481 -32.57 -6.02 -14.25
CA GLU A 481 -33.61 -6.77 -15.00
C GLU A 481 -35.05 -6.38 -14.63
N CYS A 482 -35.25 -5.49 -13.67
CA CYS A 482 -36.54 -4.86 -13.30
C CYS A 482 -36.61 -3.42 -13.82
#